data_262abd93a72487eb173bf03cb86e8dc3
#
_entry.id   262abd93a72487eb173bf03cb86e8dc3
#
_cell.length_a   1.000
_cell.length_b   1.000
_cell.length_c   1.000
_cell.angle_alpha   90.00
_cell.angle_beta   90.00
_cell.angle_gamma   90.00
#
_symmetry.space_group_name_H-M   'P 1'
#
loop_
_entity.id
_entity.type
_entity.pdbx_description
1 polymer ?
#
loop_
_entity_poly.entity_id
_entity_poly.type
_entity_poly.pdbx_seq_one_letter_code
_entity_poly.pdbx_strand_id
1 'polypeptide(L)'
;MKKENLLLRWSLALLTLCATYSAAEEVGERWGTADRERAYYRIVDVPIPKDVVIEAGAFTALPDDRIAVATRQGDIYFISGIDEAKPQPDYHLFATGLDEIFGLARKDDALYVTQSCELTRVKDTTNDGRA
;
A
#
# COMPACT_ATOMS: atom_id res chain seq x y z
N MET A 1 43.30 -49.59 -7.37
CA MET A 1 43.09 -48.48 -6.38
C MET A 1 43.14 -47.07 -6.98
N LYS A 2 42.66 -46.82 -8.20
CA LYS A 2 42.70 -45.45 -8.80
C LYS A 2 41.30 -44.92 -9.27
N LYS A 3 40.25 -45.71 -9.18
CA LYS A 3 38.91 -45.31 -9.67
C LYS A 3 38.01 -44.66 -8.59
N GLU A 4 38.25 -44.92 -7.32
CA GLU A 4 37.39 -44.38 -6.24
C GLU A 4 37.65 -42.89 -5.97
N ASN A 5 38.85 -42.42 -6.22
CA ASN A 5 39.19 -41.00 -6.01
C ASN A 5 38.60 -40.06 -7.08
N LEU A 6 38.21 -40.58 -8.23
CA LEU A 6 37.62 -39.77 -9.31
C LEU A 6 36.18 -39.43 -9.02
N LEU A 7 35.38 -40.36 -8.51
CA LEU A 7 33.98 -40.14 -8.18
C LEU A 7 33.83 -39.18 -6.99
N LEU A 8 34.72 -39.27 -5.99
CA LEU A 8 34.73 -38.37 -4.84
C LEU A 8 35.06 -36.92 -5.26
N ARG A 9 35.96 -36.73 -6.22
CA ARG A 9 36.31 -35.41 -6.77
C ARG A 9 35.13 -34.77 -7.57
N TRP A 10 34.37 -35.57 -8.29
CA TRP A 10 33.19 -35.09 -9.01
C TRP A 10 32.03 -34.74 -8.09
N SER A 11 31.83 -35.49 -7.00
CA SER A 11 30.85 -35.19 -5.98
C SER A 11 31.14 -33.89 -5.22
N LEU A 12 32.41 -33.62 -4.90
CA LEU A 12 32.81 -32.35 -4.30
C LEU A 12 32.66 -31.16 -5.26
N ALA A 13 32.94 -31.35 -6.56
CA ALA A 13 32.75 -30.31 -7.56
C ALA A 13 31.27 -29.95 -7.80
N LEU A 14 30.38 -30.96 -7.73
CA LEU A 14 28.95 -30.70 -7.83
C LEU A 14 28.39 -29.97 -6.59
N LEU A 15 28.87 -30.31 -5.38
CA LEU A 15 28.46 -29.64 -4.15
C LEU A 15 28.92 -28.18 -4.11
N THR A 16 30.09 -27.87 -4.61
CA THR A 16 30.57 -26.47 -4.71
C THR A 16 29.82 -25.68 -5.77
N LEU A 17 29.38 -26.31 -6.86
CA LEU A 17 28.57 -25.64 -7.89
C LEU A 17 27.13 -25.33 -7.41
N CYS A 18 26.52 -26.22 -6.60
CA CYS A 18 25.24 -25.93 -5.96
C CYS A 18 25.29 -24.81 -4.91
N ALA A 19 26.40 -24.71 -4.15
CA ALA A 19 26.58 -23.67 -3.15
C ALA A 19 26.76 -22.26 -3.77
N THR A 20 27.30 -22.18 -4.99
CA THR A 20 27.43 -20.90 -5.71
C THR A 20 26.13 -20.45 -6.38
N TYR A 21 25.20 -21.37 -6.65
CA TYR A 21 23.90 -21.03 -7.24
C TYR A 21 22.93 -20.43 -6.20
N SER A 22 23.07 -20.76 -4.93
CA SER A 22 22.25 -20.21 -3.85
C SER A 22 22.64 -18.77 -3.45
N ALA A 23 23.82 -18.31 -3.80
CA ALA A 23 24.29 -16.95 -3.49
C ALA A 23 23.88 -15.90 -4.54
N ALA A 24 23.31 -16.32 -5.67
CA ALA A 24 22.90 -15.41 -6.74
C ALA A 24 21.47 -14.84 -6.57
N GLU A 25 20.70 -15.38 -5.65
CA GLU A 25 19.29 -14.97 -5.45
C GLU A 25 19.14 -13.78 -4.48
N GLU A 26 20.16 -13.41 -3.73
CA GLU A 26 20.16 -12.24 -2.85
C GLU A 26 20.55 -10.92 -3.53
N VAL A 27 20.87 -10.92 -4.80
CA VAL A 27 21.25 -9.69 -5.53
C VAL A 27 20.05 -8.87 -5.97
N GLY A 28 18.82 -9.41 -5.90
CA GLY A 28 17.59 -8.72 -6.30
C GLY A 28 17.10 -7.65 -5.33
N GLU A 29 17.50 -7.65 -4.07
CA GLU A 29 16.99 -6.71 -3.05
C GLU A 29 17.86 -5.45 -2.82
N ARG A 30 18.95 -5.27 -3.54
CA ARG A 30 19.83 -4.12 -3.37
C ARG A 30 19.61 -2.99 -4.38
N TRP A 31 18.36 -2.71 -4.71
CA TRP A 31 18.06 -1.47 -5.42
C TRP A 31 17.73 -0.37 -4.42
N GLY A 32 18.67 0.55 -4.24
CA GLY A 32 18.38 1.85 -3.70
C GLY A 32 18.68 2.07 -2.23
N THR A 33 17.96 3.05 -1.74
CA THR A 33 18.13 3.68 -0.45
C THR A 33 17.39 2.98 0.69
N ALA A 34 16.75 1.82 0.43
CA ALA A 34 15.83 1.14 1.35
C ALA A 34 16.38 0.95 2.77
N ASP A 35 17.66 0.56 2.92
CA ASP A 35 18.25 0.41 4.26
C ASP A 35 18.48 1.74 4.95
N ARG A 36 18.79 2.80 4.19
CA ARG A 36 18.89 4.16 4.74
C ARG A 36 17.53 4.76 5.02
N GLU A 37 16.54 4.48 4.20
CA GLU A 37 15.17 4.95 4.36
C GLU A 37 14.50 4.32 5.58
N ARG A 38 14.75 3.06 5.91
CA ARG A 38 14.24 2.40 7.12
C ARG A 38 14.64 3.10 8.43
N ALA A 39 15.70 3.90 8.41
CA ALA A 39 16.09 4.71 9.57
C ALA A 39 15.15 5.93 9.77
N TYR A 40 14.44 6.36 8.73
CA TYR A 40 13.58 7.54 8.73
C TYR A 40 12.11 7.21 8.52
N TYR A 41 11.81 6.14 7.78
CA TYR A 41 10.44 5.77 7.41
C TYR A 41 10.13 4.35 7.86
N ARG A 42 8.94 4.19 8.41
CA ARG A 42 8.39 2.90 8.78
C ARG A 42 7.18 2.63 7.89
N ILE A 43 7.15 1.48 7.25
CA ILE A 43 5.95 0.97 6.58
C ILE A 43 5.02 0.40 7.66
N VAL A 44 3.78 0.81 7.62
CA VAL A 44 2.72 0.33 8.50
C VAL A 44 1.59 -0.19 7.63
N ASP A 45 1.25 -1.46 7.81
CA ASP A 45 0.11 -2.07 7.14
C ASP A 45 -1.17 -1.66 7.84
N VAL A 46 -2.09 -1.08 7.09
CA VAL A 46 -3.42 -0.71 7.57
C VAL A 46 -4.40 -1.81 7.15
N PRO A 47 -4.95 -2.60 8.11
CA PRO A 47 -5.85 -3.70 7.76
C PRO A 47 -7.15 -3.17 7.13
N ILE A 48 -7.59 -3.83 6.07
CA ILE A 48 -8.85 -3.50 5.37
C ILE A 48 -9.92 -4.51 5.81
N PRO A 49 -11.10 -4.06 6.26
CA PRO A 49 -12.23 -4.94 6.56
C PRO A 49 -12.64 -5.77 5.34
N LYS A 50 -13.18 -6.98 5.57
CA LYS A 50 -13.52 -7.92 4.48
C LYS A 50 -14.64 -7.44 3.56
N ASP A 51 -15.49 -6.57 4.06
CA ASP A 51 -16.64 -5.97 3.40
C ASP A 51 -16.32 -4.62 2.73
N VAL A 52 -15.08 -4.14 2.85
CA VAL A 52 -14.60 -2.90 2.25
C VAL A 52 -13.64 -3.23 1.11
N VAL A 53 -13.93 -2.70 -0.06
CA VAL A 53 -13.04 -2.81 -1.23
C VAL A 53 -12.35 -1.47 -1.44
N ILE A 54 -11.03 -1.45 -1.27
CA ILE A 54 -10.20 -0.26 -1.47
C ILE A 54 -9.34 -0.45 -2.72
N GLU A 55 -9.86 0.01 -3.85
CA GLU A 55 -9.06 0.28 -5.05
C GLU A 55 -8.75 1.77 -5.08
N ALA A 56 -7.77 2.19 -4.28
CA ALA A 56 -7.49 3.60 -4.08
C ALA A 56 -7.11 4.30 -5.40
N GLY A 57 -7.91 5.27 -5.81
CA GLY A 57 -7.61 6.18 -6.90
C GLY A 57 -6.93 7.46 -6.41
N ALA A 58 -7.28 7.92 -5.22
CA ALA A 58 -6.69 9.11 -4.60
C ALA A 58 -6.87 9.11 -3.08
N PHE A 59 -6.04 9.92 -2.40
CA PHE A 59 -6.19 10.16 -0.96
C PHE A 59 -5.75 11.58 -0.59
N THR A 60 -6.27 12.09 0.52
CA THR A 60 -5.88 13.37 1.09
C THR A 60 -5.98 13.35 2.62
N ALA A 61 -5.09 14.10 3.29
CA ALA A 61 -5.14 14.24 4.73
C ALA A 61 -6.33 15.13 5.16
N LEU A 62 -6.95 14.78 6.27
CA LEU A 62 -7.95 15.57 6.96
C LEU A 62 -7.35 16.23 8.21
N PRO A 63 -7.97 17.32 8.75
CA PRO A 63 -7.36 18.10 9.84
C PRO A 63 -7.34 17.38 11.19
N ASP A 64 -8.05 16.29 11.34
CA ASP A 64 -8.27 15.54 12.59
C ASP A 64 -7.57 14.19 12.59
N ASP A 65 -6.38 14.14 11.97
CA ASP A 65 -5.52 12.94 11.86
C ASP A 65 -6.17 11.75 11.13
N ARG A 66 -7.28 12.02 10.41
CA ARG A 66 -7.88 11.07 9.47
C ARG A 66 -7.30 11.25 8.07
N ILE A 67 -7.48 10.25 7.26
CA ILE A 67 -7.29 10.35 5.80
C ILE A 67 -8.63 10.13 5.09
N ALA A 68 -8.83 10.85 4.01
CA ALA A 68 -9.88 10.52 3.04
C ALA A 68 -9.25 9.71 1.92
N VAL A 69 -9.86 8.56 1.62
CA VAL A 69 -9.46 7.67 0.52
C VAL A 69 -10.63 7.56 -0.44
N ALA A 70 -10.39 7.93 -1.68
CA ALA A 70 -11.34 7.78 -2.77
C ALA A 70 -11.01 6.52 -3.57
N THR A 71 -12.03 5.73 -3.90
CA THR A 71 -11.89 4.49 -4.62
C THR A 71 -12.23 4.65 -6.10
N ARG A 72 -11.70 3.78 -6.93
CA ARG A 72 -12.09 3.70 -8.34
C ARG A 72 -13.54 3.23 -8.55
N GLN A 73 -14.16 2.67 -7.52
CA GLN A 73 -15.56 2.27 -7.53
C GLN A 73 -16.52 3.42 -7.20
N GLY A 74 -15.99 4.62 -6.92
CA GLY A 74 -16.81 5.80 -6.67
C GLY A 74 -17.21 6.03 -5.22
N ASP A 75 -16.54 5.37 -4.29
CA ASP A 75 -16.73 5.55 -2.84
C ASP A 75 -15.62 6.43 -2.25
N ILE A 76 -15.96 7.19 -1.22
CA ILE A 76 -14.99 7.93 -0.42
C ILE A 76 -15.13 7.49 1.03
N TYR A 77 -14.04 7.00 1.60
CA TYR A 77 -13.95 6.62 3.00
C TYR A 77 -13.12 7.63 3.79
N PHE A 78 -13.57 7.97 4.98
CA PHE A 78 -12.74 8.61 6.01
C PHE A 78 -12.20 7.52 6.92
N ILE A 79 -10.88 7.46 7.06
CA ILE A 79 -10.21 6.42 7.82
C ILE A 79 -9.47 7.06 8.99
N SER A 80 -9.77 6.61 10.19
CA SER A 80 -9.11 7.00 11.44
C SER A 80 -8.35 5.83 12.06
N GLY A 81 -7.60 6.07 13.14
CA GLY A 81 -6.87 5.03 13.89
C GLY A 81 -5.70 4.40 13.14
N ILE A 82 -5.05 5.19 12.26
CA ILE A 82 -3.93 4.73 11.43
C ILE A 82 -2.55 5.12 11.96
N ASP A 83 -2.45 6.01 12.95
CA ASP A 83 -1.19 6.58 13.43
C ASP A 83 -0.45 5.68 14.40
N GLU A 84 -1.08 4.63 14.87
CA GLU A 84 -0.50 3.73 15.85
C GLU A 84 0.50 2.73 15.24
N ALA A 85 1.36 2.19 16.10
CA ALA A 85 2.29 1.14 15.70
C ALA A 85 1.58 -0.16 15.24
N LYS A 86 0.36 -0.36 15.71
CA LYS A 86 -0.58 -1.41 15.28
C LYS A 86 -1.91 -0.74 14.99
N PRO A 87 -2.16 -0.33 13.74
CA PRO A 87 -3.38 0.36 13.38
C PRO A 87 -4.63 -0.44 13.70
N GLN A 88 -5.62 0.24 14.24
CA GLN A 88 -6.99 -0.25 14.38
C GLN A 88 -7.91 0.71 13.63
N PRO A 89 -7.90 0.62 12.30
CA PRO A 89 -8.60 1.60 11.48
C PRO A 89 -10.10 1.44 11.58
N ASP A 90 -10.77 2.60 11.66
CA ASP A 90 -12.21 2.73 11.44
C ASP A 90 -12.45 3.32 10.06
N TYR A 91 -13.32 2.66 9.26
CA TYR A 91 -13.65 3.03 7.90
C TYR A 91 -15.07 3.59 7.87
N HIS A 92 -15.17 4.90 7.77
CA HIS A 92 -16.45 5.59 7.64
C HIS A 92 -16.73 5.93 6.16
N LEU A 93 -17.82 5.38 5.59
CA LEU A 93 -18.26 5.72 4.24
C LEU A 93 -18.85 7.13 4.22
N PHE A 94 -18.10 8.08 3.64
CA PHE A 94 -18.50 9.48 3.55
C PHE A 94 -19.36 9.79 2.33
N ALA A 95 -19.02 9.25 1.17
CA ALA A 95 -19.74 9.43 -0.08
C ALA A 95 -19.70 8.17 -0.92
N THR A 96 -20.73 7.97 -1.76
CA THR A 96 -20.84 6.84 -2.67
C THR A 96 -21.54 7.27 -3.96
N GLY A 97 -21.41 6.46 -5.01
CA GLY A 97 -22.09 6.68 -6.28
C GLY A 97 -21.44 7.71 -7.20
N LEU A 98 -20.18 8.04 -6.93
CA LEU A 98 -19.36 8.81 -7.84
C LEU A 98 -18.86 7.88 -8.98
N ASP A 99 -18.37 8.46 -10.07
CA ASP A 99 -17.72 7.70 -11.13
C ASP A 99 -16.26 7.39 -10.73
N GLU A 100 -15.52 6.73 -11.57
CA GLU A 100 -14.13 6.36 -11.36
C GLU A 100 -13.29 7.57 -10.89
N ILE A 101 -12.78 7.51 -9.65
CA ILE A 101 -12.10 8.66 -9.02
C ILE A 101 -10.60 8.55 -9.23
N PHE A 102 -9.98 9.62 -9.75
CA PHE A 102 -8.54 9.71 -10.00
C PHE A 102 -7.83 10.76 -9.16
N GLY A 103 -8.56 11.69 -8.58
CA GLY A 103 -7.99 12.76 -7.78
C GLY A 103 -8.90 13.21 -6.65
N LEU A 104 -8.28 13.57 -5.52
CA LEU A 104 -8.98 14.01 -4.32
C LEU A 104 -8.19 15.15 -3.68
N ALA A 105 -8.84 16.28 -3.47
CA ALA A 105 -8.28 17.40 -2.75
C ALA A 105 -9.30 17.94 -1.74
N ARG A 106 -8.80 18.40 -0.60
CA ARG A 106 -9.63 19.09 0.40
C ARG A 106 -9.41 20.58 0.32
N LYS A 107 -10.51 21.33 0.37
CA LYS A 107 -10.48 22.79 0.58
C LYS A 107 -11.64 23.17 1.49
N ASP A 108 -11.31 23.81 2.58
CA ASP A 108 -12.26 24.21 3.63
C ASP A 108 -13.04 23.00 4.18
N ASP A 109 -14.35 22.98 4.05
CA ASP A 109 -15.27 21.96 4.49
C ASP A 109 -15.78 21.02 3.37
N ALA A 110 -15.11 21.05 2.22
CA ALA A 110 -15.51 20.25 1.06
C ALA A 110 -14.33 19.45 0.48
N LEU A 111 -14.66 18.36 -0.18
CA LEU A 111 -13.77 17.59 -1.04
C LEU A 111 -14.03 17.96 -2.49
N TYR A 112 -12.95 18.04 -3.26
CA TYR A 112 -12.96 18.22 -4.71
C TYR A 112 -12.43 16.94 -5.33
N VAL A 113 -13.23 16.35 -6.18
CA VAL A 113 -13.03 15.00 -6.72
C VAL A 113 -12.94 15.08 -8.23
N THR A 114 -11.83 14.61 -8.80
CA THR A 114 -11.75 14.40 -10.25
C THR A 114 -12.21 13.00 -10.59
N GLN A 115 -13.21 12.93 -11.43
CA GLN A 115 -13.80 11.71 -11.99
C GLN A 115 -13.45 11.60 -13.48
N SER A 116 -13.86 10.51 -14.14
CA SER A 116 -13.55 10.27 -15.56
C SER A 116 -13.92 11.45 -16.47
N CYS A 117 -14.98 12.18 -16.19
CA CYS A 117 -15.50 13.23 -17.06
C CYS A 117 -15.83 14.55 -16.35
N GLU A 118 -15.63 14.67 -15.04
CA GLU A 118 -15.97 15.90 -14.32
C GLU A 118 -15.12 16.16 -13.08
N LEU A 119 -15.18 17.40 -12.61
CA LEU A 119 -14.70 17.83 -11.29
C LEU A 119 -15.92 18.11 -10.41
N THR A 120 -16.09 17.30 -9.37
CA THR A 120 -17.24 17.37 -8.47
C THR A 120 -16.82 17.91 -7.11
N ARG A 121 -17.62 18.82 -6.55
CA ARG A 121 -17.49 19.24 -5.16
C ARG A 121 -18.44 18.42 -4.29
N VAL A 122 -17.88 17.71 -3.33
CA VAL A 122 -18.61 16.85 -2.39
C VAL A 122 -18.53 17.46 -1.00
N LYS A 123 -19.68 17.63 -0.35
CA LYS A 123 -19.78 18.24 0.97
C LYS A 123 -20.94 17.64 1.75
N ASP A 124 -20.68 17.34 3.03
CA ASP A 124 -21.72 17.07 4.00
C ASP A 124 -22.47 18.38 4.31
N THR A 125 -23.74 18.46 3.91
CA THR A 125 -24.60 19.64 4.08
C THR A 125 -25.55 19.53 5.26
N THR A 126 -25.73 18.32 5.78
CA THR A 126 -26.63 17.98 6.88
C THR A 126 -25.90 17.80 8.20
N ASN A 127 -24.57 17.69 8.14
CA ASN A 127 -23.69 17.47 9.27
C ASN A 127 -23.95 16.13 9.98
N ASP A 128 -24.31 15.11 9.17
CA ASP A 128 -24.54 13.73 9.62
C ASP A 128 -23.35 12.80 9.34
N GLY A 129 -22.25 13.34 8.81
CA GLY A 129 -21.03 12.63 8.46
C GLY A 129 -21.04 12.05 7.06
N ARG A 130 -22.05 12.35 6.24
CA ARG A 130 -22.17 11.89 4.85
C ARG A 130 -22.47 13.05 3.89
N ALA A 131 -22.08 12.86 2.66
CA ALA A 131 -22.32 13.83 1.59
C ALA A 131 -23.46 13.39 0.67
#